data_10274dc7804ed09642fb261da443f6f2
#
_entry.id   10274dc7804ed09642fb261da443f6f2
#
_cell.length_a   1.000
_cell.length_b   1.000
_cell.length_c   1.000
_cell.angle_alpha   90.00
_cell.angle_beta   90.00
_cell.angle_gamma   90.00
#
_symmetry.space_group_name_H-M   'P 1'
#
loop_
_entity.id
_entity.type
_entity.pdbx_description
1 polymer ?
#
loop_
_entity_poly.entity_id
_entity_poly.type
_entity_poly.pdbx_seq_one_letter_code
_entity_poly.pdbx_strand_id
1 'polypeptide(L)'
;MSTGYALDELSVPYGQGNIFSRHYNAKDLKQQFLSTQLAFDPGTKFAYSGLSTVGLSKVIEKVYGQSFTKVMKEKIFSPLGIEEYQWLPNIGSGEAGADWGLRLTSRDMGKFGLMWLNKGQYNGTQIVGKEWLNELRKSKYYSYEMGYGLHFWQVSNVENGVAAVGIGEQYIVAIPNKNAVIVTTAGNYET
;
A
#
# COMPACT_ATOMS: atom_id res chain seq x y z
N MET A 1 -7.88 -3.38 -4.85
CA MET A 1 -7.39 -4.30 -5.91
C MET A 1 -8.54 -5.02 -6.64
N SER A 2 -9.67 -4.34 -6.83
CA SER A 2 -10.82 -4.84 -7.62
C SER A 2 -11.40 -3.73 -8.51
N THR A 3 -10.52 -2.99 -9.15
CA THR A 3 -10.86 -1.86 -10.03
C THR A 3 -11.51 -2.29 -11.35
N GLY A 4 -11.43 -3.57 -11.68
CA GLY A 4 -11.90 -4.12 -12.96
C GLY A 4 -10.82 -4.19 -14.05
N TYR A 5 -9.59 -3.78 -13.75
CA TYR A 5 -8.47 -3.95 -14.66
C TYR A 5 -8.00 -5.40 -14.71
N ALA A 6 -7.60 -5.88 -15.89
CA ALA A 6 -6.93 -7.19 -16.06
C ALA A 6 -5.41 -7.07 -15.82
N LEU A 7 -4.99 -6.25 -14.86
CA LEU A 7 -3.59 -5.94 -14.59
C LEU A 7 -3.19 -6.61 -13.27
N ASP A 8 -2.78 -7.88 -13.34
CA ASP A 8 -2.31 -8.63 -12.18
C ASP A 8 -0.79 -8.69 -12.16
N GLU A 9 -0.17 -7.89 -11.30
CA GLU A 9 1.28 -7.81 -11.14
C GLU A 9 1.87 -9.06 -10.49
N LEU A 10 1.07 -9.88 -9.82
CA LEU A 10 1.53 -11.12 -9.19
C LEU A 10 1.60 -12.29 -10.17
N SER A 11 1.03 -12.15 -11.37
CA SER A 11 1.01 -13.23 -12.38
C SER A 11 2.35 -13.44 -13.08
N VAL A 12 3.26 -12.47 -13.01
CA VAL A 12 4.57 -12.49 -13.65
C VAL A 12 5.60 -11.87 -12.70
N PRO A 13 6.82 -12.42 -12.58
CA PRO A 13 7.88 -11.79 -11.77
C PRO A 13 8.13 -10.34 -12.16
N TYR A 14 8.46 -9.50 -11.19
CA TYR A 14 8.79 -8.10 -11.46
C TYR A 14 10.02 -8.00 -12.37
N GLY A 15 9.92 -7.18 -13.42
CA GLY A 15 10.93 -7.00 -14.45
C GLY A 15 10.34 -6.38 -15.72
N GLN A 16 11.05 -6.46 -16.84
CA GLN A 16 10.61 -5.82 -18.09
C GLN A 16 9.26 -6.33 -18.64
N GLY A 17 8.90 -7.57 -18.37
CA GLY A 17 7.63 -8.16 -18.80
C GLY A 17 6.46 -7.89 -17.86
N ASN A 18 6.70 -7.39 -16.65
CA ASN A 18 5.65 -7.15 -15.68
C ASN A 18 4.85 -5.88 -16.03
N ILE A 19 3.54 -5.94 -15.78
CA ILE A 19 2.62 -4.83 -16.06
C ILE A 19 2.96 -3.56 -15.26
N PHE A 20 3.61 -3.70 -14.09
CA PHE A 20 4.13 -2.60 -13.28
C PHE A 20 5.00 -1.62 -14.09
N SER A 21 5.81 -2.13 -15.05
CA SER A 21 6.67 -1.30 -15.88
C SER A 21 5.92 -0.24 -16.68
N ARG A 22 4.64 -0.47 -16.99
CA ARG A 22 3.82 0.47 -17.77
C ARG A 22 3.53 1.75 -17.01
N HIS A 23 3.10 1.67 -15.75
CA HIS A 23 2.83 2.88 -14.98
C HIS A 23 4.11 3.48 -14.38
N TYR A 24 5.10 2.66 -14.08
CA TYR A 24 6.41 3.13 -13.66
C TYR A 24 7.09 4.05 -14.68
N ASN A 25 6.91 3.77 -15.97
CA ASN A 25 7.45 4.56 -17.08
C ASN A 25 6.43 5.57 -17.66
N ALA A 26 5.22 5.65 -17.13
CA ALA A 26 4.19 6.55 -17.64
C ALA A 26 4.56 8.02 -17.41
N LYS A 27 4.42 8.85 -18.43
CA LYS A 27 4.68 10.31 -18.35
C LYS A 27 3.59 11.05 -17.57
N ASP A 28 2.39 10.51 -17.51
CA ASP A 28 1.24 11.04 -16.79
C ASP A 28 0.50 9.89 -16.12
N LEU A 29 0.65 9.76 -14.80
CA LEU A 29 0.06 8.69 -14.01
C LEU A 29 -1.47 8.76 -13.97
N LYS A 30 -2.02 9.97 -13.95
CA LYS A 30 -3.47 10.17 -13.96
C LYS A 30 -4.06 9.72 -15.29
N GLN A 31 -3.44 10.14 -16.40
CA GLN A 31 -3.89 9.72 -17.73
C GLN A 31 -3.74 8.21 -17.91
N GLN A 32 -2.65 7.62 -17.43
CA GLN A 32 -2.45 6.17 -17.47
C GLN A 32 -3.59 5.43 -16.74
N PHE A 33 -3.95 5.89 -15.54
CA PHE A 33 -5.06 5.32 -14.78
C PHE A 33 -6.40 5.46 -15.54
N LEU A 34 -6.72 6.66 -16.03
CA LEU A 34 -8.00 6.95 -16.67
C LEU A 34 -8.16 6.28 -18.04
N SER A 35 -7.07 6.07 -18.79
CA SER A 35 -7.09 5.45 -20.13
C SER A 35 -7.03 3.92 -20.08
N THR A 36 -6.75 3.32 -18.93
CA THR A 36 -6.71 1.86 -18.82
C THR A 36 -8.12 1.29 -18.88
N GLN A 37 -8.34 0.39 -19.85
CA GLN A 37 -9.63 -0.23 -20.07
C GLN A 37 -10.01 -1.22 -18.97
N LEU A 38 -11.29 -1.23 -18.61
CA LEU A 38 -11.85 -2.25 -17.74
C LEU A 38 -12.03 -3.56 -18.52
N ALA A 39 -11.63 -4.65 -17.91
CA ALA A 39 -11.83 -6.00 -18.42
C ALA A 39 -12.94 -6.75 -17.66
N PHE A 40 -13.29 -6.26 -16.49
CA PHE A 40 -14.31 -6.83 -15.60
C PHE A 40 -15.11 -5.71 -14.94
N ASP A 41 -16.29 -6.02 -14.49
CA ASP A 41 -17.05 -5.08 -13.65
C ASP A 41 -16.29 -4.82 -12.33
N PRO A 42 -16.15 -3.55 -11.94
CA PRO A 42 -15.49 -3.20 -10.67
C PRO A 42 -16.11 -3.94 -9.48
N GLY A 43 -15.25 -4.44 -8.60
CA GLY A 43 -15.66 -5.20 -7.42
C GLY A 43 -15.87 -6.70 -7.65
N THR A 44 -15.83 -7.21 -8.88
CA THR A 44 -16.13 -8.63 -9.19
C THR A 44 -14.92 -9.55 -9.15
N LYS A 45 -13.73 -9.04 -9.48
CA LYS A 45 -12.50 -9.82 -9.50
C LYS A 45 -11.36 -9.10 -8.80
N PHE A 46 -10.52 -9.87 -8.15
CA PHE A 46 -9.25 -9.42 -7.61
C PHE A 46 -8.16 -9.46 -8.69
N ALA A 47 -7.44 -8.36 -8.83
CA ALA A 47 -6.20 -8.30 -9.62
C ALA A 47 -5.25 -7.34 -8.88
N TYR A 48 -4.12 -7.83 -8.43
CA TYR A 48 -3.15 -7.02 -7.71
C TYR A 48 -2.49 -6.04 -8.67
N SER A 49 -2.69 -4.75 -8.45
CA SER A 49 -2.17 -3.72 -9.35
C SER A 49 -1.84 -2.42 -8.63
N GLY A 50 -0.59 -1.99 -8.72
CA GLY A 50 -0.12 -0.70 -8.25
C GLY A 50 -0.87 0.47 -8.90
N LEU A 51 -1.30 0.32 -10.15
CA LEU A 51 -2.10 1.33 -10.84
C LEU A 51 -3.41 1.65 -10.10
N SER A 52 -4.00 0.68 -9.40
CA SER A 52 -5.17 0.93 -8.53
C SER A 52 -4.82 1.87 -7.37
N THR A 53 -3.63 1.72 -6.79
CA THR A 53 -3.11 2.59 -5.71
C THR A 53 -2.78 3.98 -6.25
N VAL A 54 -2.21 4.07 -7.45
CA VAL A 54 -1.99 5.34 -8.16
C VAL A 54 -3.32 6.07 -8.34
N GLY A 55 -4.38 5.39 -8.79
CA GLY A 55 -5.71 5.99 -8.91
C GLY A 55 -6.23 6.57 -7.60
N LEU A 56 -6.06 5.86 -6.48
CA LEU A 56 -6.43 6.37 -5.16
C LEU A 56 -5.61 7.61 -4.75
N SER A 57 -4.32 7.66 -5.06
CA SER A 57 -3.51 8.84 -4.78
C SER A 57 -4.03 10.07 -5.52
N LYS A 58 -4.47 9.92 -6.78
CA LYS A 58 -5.06 11.02 -7.56
C LYS A 58 -6.43 11.48 -7.02
N VAL A 59 -7.20 10.58 -6.45
CA VAL A 59 -8.43 10.94 -5.71
C VAL A 59 -8.08 11.77 -4.48
N ILE A 60 -7.09 11.34 -3.70
CA ILE A 60 -6.60 12.08 -2.51
C ILE A 60 -6.12 13.47 -2.91
N GLU A 61 -5.31 13.60 -3.95
CA GLU A 61 -4.84 14.90 -4.46
C GLU A 61 -6.01 15.82 -4.83
N LYS A 62 -7.02 15.29 -5.49
CA LYS A 62 -8.21 16.06 -5.87
C LYS A 62 -9.02 16.52 -4.65
N VAL A 63 -9.19 15.66 -3.66
CA VAL A 63 -9.98 15.97 -2.44
C VAL A 63 -9.28 17.00 -1.57
N TYR A 64 -7.96 16.89 -1.41
CA TYR A 64 -7.20 17.80 -0.54
C TYR A 64 -6.66 19.05 -1.26
N GLY A 65 -6.68 19.08 -2.59
CA GLY A 65 -6.08 20.17 -3.38
C GLY A 65 -4.56 20.29 -3.23
N GLN A 66 -3.89 19.20 -2.85
CA GLN A 66 -2.46 19.15 -2.58
C GLN A 66 -1.86 17.86 -3.15
N SER A 67 -0.53 17.82 -3.34
CA SER A 67 0.15 16.60 -3.75
C SER A 67 -0.05 15.47 -2.72
N PHE A 68 -0.13 14.24 -3.21
CA PHE A 68 -0.27 13.05 -2.37
C PHE A 68 0.80 12.98 -1.28
N THR A 69 2.05 13.26 -1.63
CA THR A 69 3.18 13.24 -0.66
C THR A 69 3.01 14.28 0.45
N LYS A 70 2.47 15.46 0.13
CA LYS A 70 2.20 16.49 1.13
C LYS A 70 1.09 16.06 2.07
N VAL A 71 0.01 15.48 1.55
CA VAL A 71 -1.07 14.93 2.37
C VAL A 71 -0.55 13.82 3.29
N MET A 72 0.27 12.89 2.76
CA MET A 72 0.88 11.83 3.56
C MET A 72 1.78 12.38 4.67
N LYS A 73 2.59 13.40 4.36
CA LYS A 73 3.40 14.07 5.38
C LYS A 73 2.54 14.65 6.51
N GLU A 74 1.53 15.44 6.17
CA GLU A 74 0.71 16.16 7.16
C GLU A 74 -0.22 15.24 7.97
N LYS A 75 -0.82 14.25 7.32
CA LYS A 75 -1.86 13.41 7.92
C LYS A 75 -1.35 12.13 8.54
N ILE A 76 -0.20 11.63 8.10
CA ILE A 76 0.33 10.32 8.52
C ILE A 76 1.72 10.48 9.14
N PHE A 77 2.71 10.98 8.39
CA PHE A 77 4.10 10.95 8.85
C PHE A 77 4.34 11.87 10.05
N SER A 78 3.88 13.12 10.00
CA SER A 78 4.05 14.05 11.12
C SER A 78 3.37 13.57 12.40
N PRO A 79 2.10 13.09 12.40
CA PRO A 79 1.48 12.51 13.57
C PRO A 79 2.17 11.24 14.11
N LEU A 80 2.83 10.45 13.24
CA LEU A 80 3.65 9.31 13.63
C LEU A 80 5.05 9.72 14.10
N GLY A 81 5.43 10.99 14.01
CA GLY A 81 6.78 11.46 14.30
C GLY A 81 7.81 10.87 13.33
N ILE A 82 7.45 10.73 12.05
CA ILE A 82 8.35 10.32 10.96
C ILE A 82 8.84 11.58 10.28
N GLU A 83 10.10 11.89 10.48
CA GLU A 83 10.73 13.12 9.95
C GLU A 83 11.64 12.81 8.76
N GLU A 84 12.33 11.67 8.79
CA GLU A 84 13.27 11.23 7.75
C GLU A 84 12.64 10.14 6.90
N TYR A 85 12.41 10.45 5.63
CA TYR A 85 11.95 9.48 4.64
C TYR A 85 12.38 9.92 3.25
N GLN A 86 12.46 8.96 2.33
CA GLN A 86 12.66 9.23 0.92
C GLN A 86 11.52 8.59 0.14
N TRP A 87 10.95 9.35 -0.80
CA TRP A 87 9.99 8.79 -1.75
C TRP A 87 10.56 8.90 -3.15
N LEU A 88 10.91 7.75 -3.75
CA LEU A 88 11.47 7.71 -5.10
C LEU A 88 10.39 8.04 -6.12
N PRO A 89 10.70 8.89 -7.10
CA PRO A 89 9.74 9.22 -8.16
C PRO A 89 9.66 8.11 -9.22
N ASN A 90 8.53 8.04 -9.90
CA ASN A 90 8.42 7.28 -11.14
C ASN A 90 9.35 7.88 -12.21
N ILE A 91 9.99 7.03 -12.99
CA ILE A 91 10.95 7.46 -14.02
C ILE A 91 10.25 8.31 -15.10
N GLY A 92 9.06 7.91 -15.52
CA GLY A 92 8.35 8.59 -16.62
C GLY A 92 7.79 9.95 -16.22
N SER A 93 7.09 10.05 -15.09
CA SER A 93 6.39 11.25 -14.66
C SER A 93 7.19 12.17 -13.73
N GLY A 94 8.18 11.64 -13.04
CA GLY A 94 8.88 12.36 -11.97
C GLY A 94 8.05 12.51 -10.68
N GLU A 95 6.81 12.00 -10.65
CA GLU A 95 5.94 12.03 -9.46
C GLU A 95 6.23 10.83 -8.55
N ALA A 96 6.05 10.99 -7.24
CA ALA A 96 6.07 9.87 -6.31
C ALA A 96 4.91 8.92 -6.60
N GLY A 97 5.19 7.65 -6.85
CA GLY A 97 4.19 6.59 -6.93
C GLY A 97 3.63 6.28 -5.54
N ALA A 98 2.33 6.11 -5.42
CA ALA A 98 1.72 5.71 -4.15
C ALA A 98 1.87 4.20 -3.89
N ASP A 99 2.27 3.46 -4.89
CA ASP A 99 2.39 2.02 -4.94
C ASP A 99 3.81 1.50 -4.67
N TRP A 100 4.81 2.37 -4.78
CA TRP A 100 6.21 1.99 -4.61
C TRP A 100 7.10 3.16 -4.15
N GLY A 101 8.38 2.87 -3.85
CA GLY A 101 9.43 3.86 -3.71
C GLY A 101 9.53 4.57 -2.36
N LEU A 102 8.60 4.36 -1.43
CA LEU A 102 8.72 4.92 -0.08
C LEU A 102 9.79 4.15 0.70
N ARG A 103 10.78 4.88 1.18
CA ARG A 103 11.86 4.37 2.04
C ARG A 103 11.73 4.96 3.44
N LEU A 104 11.70 4.09 4.42
CA LEU A 104 11.60 4.40 5.84
C LEU A 104 12.67 3.63 6.63
N THR A 105 12.99 4.13 7.81
CA THR A 105 13.74 3.30 8.77
C THR A 105 12.89 2.16 9.29
N SER A 106 13.48 1.05 9.72
CA SER A 106 12.73 -0.06 10.34
C SER A 106 11.95 0.40 11.57
N ARG A 107 12.46 1.38 12.32
CA ARG A 107 11.75 1.97 13.47
C ARG A 107 10.50 2.75 13.03
N ASP A 108 10.58 3.49 11.93
CA ASP A 108 9.44 4.23 11.40
C ASP A 108 8.39 3.28 10.80
N MET A 109 8.81 2.21 10.14
CA MET A 109 7.92 1.13 9.75
C MET A 109 7.18 0.53 10.96
N GLY A 110 7.88 0.35 12.09
CA GLY A 110 7.29 -0.10 13.35
C GLY A 110 6.20 0.84 13.89
N LYS A 111 6.32 2.15 13.70
CA LYS A 111 5.28 3.12 14.10
C LYS A 111 3.96 2.89 13.36
N PHE A 112 3.99 2.54 12.07
CA PHE A 112 2.80 2.11 11.34
C PHE A 112 2.17 0.86 11.95
N GLY A 113 2.97 -0.16 12.20
CA GLY A 113 2.49 -1.39 12.84
C GLY A 113 1.86 -1.14 14.21
N LEU A 114 2.47 -0.29 15.04
CA LEU A 114 1.93 0.11 16.34
C LEU A 114 0.61 0.88 16.20
N MET A 115 0.50 1.79 15.23
CA MET A 115 -0.75 2.48 14.94
C MET A 115 -1.85 1.49 14.55
N TRP A 116 -1.56 0.49 13.68
CA TRP A 116 -2.54 -0.54 13.31
C TRP A 116 -2.94 -1.40 14.52
N LEU A 117 -1.97 -1.79 15.34
CA LEU A 117 -2.19 -2.57 16.56
C LEU A 117 -3.11 -1.81 17.54
N ASN A 118 -2.86 -0.52 17.71
CA ASN A 118 -3.56 0.37 18.63
C ASN A 118 -4.82 1.02 18.01
N LYS A 119 -5.48 0.35 17.09
CA LYS A 119 -6.77 0.78 16.50
C LYS A 119 -6.73 2.19 15.90
N GLY A 120 -5.63 2.52 15.24
CA GLY A 120 -5.41 3.78 14.56
C GLY A 120 -4.84 4.90 15.42
N GLN A 121 -4.46 4.61 16.65
CA GLN A 121 -3.84 5.58 17.55
C GLN A 121 -2.32 5.43 17.64
N TYR A 122 -1.65 6.54 17.78
CA TYR A 122 -0.22 6.59 18.10
C TYR A 122 0.04 7.75 19.06
N ASN A 123 0.75 7.49 20.16
CA ASN A 123 1.04 8.47 21.21
C ASN A 123 -0.20 9.31 21.65
N GLY A 124 -1.34 8.65 21.83
CA GLY A 124 -2.60 9.27 22.24
C GLY A 124 -3.37 10.01 21.16
N THR A 125 -2.81 10.14 19.95
CA THR A 125 -3.46 10.80 18.81
C THR A 125 -4.14 9.76 17.91
N GLN A 126 -5.43 9.97 17.57
CA GLN A 126 -6.15 9.17 16.59
C GLN A 126 -5.75 9.64 15.19
N ILE A 127 -5.01 8.82 14.45
CA ILE A 127 -4.50 9.10 13.10
C ILE A 127 -5.44 8.53 12.03
N VAL A 128 -5.90 7.29 12.23
CA VAL A 128 -6.83 6.60 11.33
C VAL A 128 -8.05 6.16 12.11
N GLY A 129 -9.25 6.32 11.55
CA GLY A 129 -10.49 5.93 12.20
C GLY A 129 -10.50 4.45 12.61
N LYS A 130 -10.97 4.15 13.81
CA LYS A 130 -11.04 2.80 14.38
C LYS A 130 -11.90 1.87 13.52
N GLU A 131 -13.01 2.38 13.00
CA GLU A 131 -13.94 1.65 12.15
C GLU A 131 -13.27 1.22 10.86
N TRP A 132 -12.45 2.09 10.26
CA TRP A 132 -11.66 1.78 9.06
C TRP A 132 -10.69 0.63 9.32
N LEU A 133 -9.99 0.62 10.46
CA LEU A 133 -9.08 -0.47 10.80
C LEU A 133 -9.81 -1.81 11.06
N ASN A 134 -11.05 -1.76 11.51
CA ASN A 134 -11.87 -2.97 11.63
C ASN A 134 -12.26 -3.51 10.25
N GLU A 135 -12.55 -2.62 9.28
CA GLU A 135 -12.89 -3.04 7.91
C GLU A 135 -11.68 -3.62 7.16
N LEU A 136 -10.48 -3.03 7.32
CA LEU A 136 -9.29 -3.55 6.62
C LEU A 136 -8.88 -4.97 7.06
N ARG A 137 -9.31 -5.38 8.25
CA ARG A 137 -9.07 -6.74 8.76
C ARG A 137 -10.01 -7.79 8.17
N LYS A 138 -11.01 -7.38 7.39
CA LYS A 138 -11.93 -8.27 6.70
C LYS A 138 -11.41 -8.57 5.30
N SER A 139 -11.02 -9.82 5.05
CA SER A 139 -10.63 -10.24 3.70
C SER A 139 -11.83 -10.22 2.77
N LYS A 140 -11.67 -9.63 1.59
CA LYS A 140 -12.64 -9.75 0.50
C LYS A 140 -12.19 -10.74 -0.57
N TYR A 141 -10.89 -10.95 -0.68
CA TYR A 141 -10.27 -11.80 -1.67
C TYR A 141 -9.18 -12.64 -1.04
N TYR A 142 -8.83 -13.73 -1.70
CA TYR A 142 -7.74 -14.62 -1.31
C TYR A 142 -6.77 -14.78 -2.46
N SER A 143 -5.49 -14.68 -2.17
CA SER A 143 -4.39 -14.90 -3.10
C SER A 143 -3.19 -15.45 -2.34
N TYR A 144 -2.51 -16.46 -2.88
CA TYR A 144 -1.38 -17.12 -2.21
C TYR A 144 -1.69 -17.57 -0.77
N GLU A 145 -2.88 -18.14 -0.55
CA GLU A 145 -3.36 -18.58 0.78
C GLU A 145 -3.50 -17.46 1.82
N MET A 146 -3.32 -16.21 1.41
CA MET A 146 -3.51 -15.04 2.26
C MET A 146 -4.79 -14.29 1.88
N GLY A 147 -5.52 -13.80 2.86
CA GLY A 147 -6.62 -12.88 2.62
C GLY A 147 -6.10 -11.51 2.20
N TYR A 148 -6.90 -10.77 1.44
CA TYR A 148 -6.60 -9.40 1.04
C TYR A 148 -7.82 -8.50 1.19
N GLY A 149 -7.66 -7.36 1.84
CA GLY A 149 -8.72 -6.37 2.02
C GLY A 149 -8.16 -4.97 2.20
N LEU A 150 -8.71 -3.99 1.48
CA LEU A 150 -8.38 -2.57 1.60
C LEU A 150 -6.87 -2.27 1.59
N HIS A 151 -6.14 -2.88 0.65
CA HIS A 151 -4.66 -2.79 0.50
C HIS A 151 -3.83 -3.45 1.61
N PHE A 152 -4.43 -4.31 2.44
CA PHE A 152 -3.70 -5.08 3.45
C PHE A 152 -3.79 -6.58 3.18
N TRP A 153 -2.68 -7.26 3.39
CA TRP A 153 -2.64 -8.71 3.49
C TRP A 153 -3.09 -9.16 4.88
N GLN A 154 -3.87 -10.24 4.93
CA GLN A 154 -4.26 -10.87 6.19
C GLN A 154 -3.26 -11.97 6.50
N VAL A 155 -2.73 -11.98 7.70
CA VAL A 155 -1.76 -13.01 8.11
C VAL A 155 -2.48 -14.33 8.36
N SER A 156 -2.12 -15.38 7.63
CA SER A 156 -2.71 -16.72 7.80
C SER A 156 -2.51 -17.22 9.22
N ASN A 157 -3.54 -17.87 9.78
CA ASN A 157 -3.54 -18.41 11.14
C ASN A 157 -3.30 -17.40 12.29
N VAL A 158 -3.44 -16.11 12.01
CA VAL A 158 -3.38 -15.05 13.02
C VAL A 158 -4.68 -14.26 13.02
N GLU A 159 -5.47 -14.41 14.05
CA GLU A 159 -6.72 -13.68 14.17
C GLU A 159 -6.50 -12.16 14.14
N ASN A 160 -7.17 -11.49 13.20
CA ASN A 160 -7.02 -10.05 12.94
C ASN A 160 -5.59 -9.58 12.63
N GLY A 161 -4.68 -10.49 12.27
CA GLY A 161 -3.34 -10.17 11.83
C GLY A 161 -3.34 -9.51 10.47
N VAL A 162 -2.60 -8.42 10.32
CA VAL A 162 -2.48 -7.68 9.06
C VAL A 162 -1.03 -7.39 8.74
N ALA A 163 -0.73 -7.35 7.44
CA ALA A 163 0.62 -7.07 6.96
C ALA A 163 0.63 -6.10 5.77
N ALA A 164 1.64 -5.25 5.74
CA ALA A 164 2.16 -4.67 4.50
C ALA A 164 3.32 -5.52 4.02
N VAL A 165 3.30 -5.86 2.74
CA VAL A 165 4.30 -6.75 2.10
C VAL A 165 4.91 -6.01 0.94
N GLY A 166 6.21 -5.80 0.99
CA GLY A 166 7.00 -5.16 -0.05
C GLY A 166 8.02 -6.11 -0.67
N ILE A 167 8.40 -5.82 -1.91
CA ILE A 167 9.45 -6.57 -2.63
C ILE A 167 10.77 -6.50 -1.86
N GLY A 168 11.55 -7.56 -1.91
CA GLY A 168 12.84 -7.65 -1.22
C GLY A 168 12.71 -7.89 0.29
N GLU A 169 11.58 -8.48 0.71
CA GLU A 169 11.30 -8.89 2.10
C GLU A 169 11.15 -7.70 3.06
N GLN A 170 10.50 -6.64 2.59
CA GLN A 170 10.11 -5.49 3.41
C GLN A 170 8.73 -5.77 4.04
N TYR A 171 8.67 -6.08 5.32
CA TYR A 171 7.40 -6.41 5.97
C TYR A 171 7.12 -5.53 7.19
N ILE A 172 5.85 -5.19 7.35
CA ILE A 172 5.29 -4.70 8.62
C ILE A 172 4.13 -5.63 8.97
N VAL A 173 4.23 -6.34 10.07
CA VAL A 173 3.21 -7.31 10.51
C VAL A 173 2.69 -6.91 11.88
N ALA A 174 1.38 -6.67 11.99
CA ALA A 174 0.72 -6.46 13.29
C ALA A 174 -0.02 -7.74 13.71
N ILE A 175 0.24 -8.20 14.93
CA ILE A 175 -0.27 -9.45 15.51
C ILE A 175 -1.05 -9.11 16.79
N PRO A 176 -2.35 -8.80 16.71
CA PRO A 176 -3.13 -8.29 17.85
C PRO A 176 -3.20 -9.25 19.03
N ASN A 177 -3.39 -10.54 18.79
CA ASN A 177 -3.49 -11.55 19.86
C ASN A 177 -2.16 -11.81 20.62
N LYS A 178 -1.05 -11.28 20.10
CA LYS A 178 0.27 -11.31 20.75
C LYS A 178 0.72 -9.93 21.21
N ASN A 179 -0.07 -8.89 20.96
CA ASN A 179 0.28 -7.49 21.20
C ASN A 179 1.67 -7.16 20.63
N ALA A 180 1.94 -7.61 19.39
CA ALA A 180 3.26 -7.55 18.78
C ALA A 180 3.21 -6.93 17.39
N VAL A 181 4.31 -6.25 17.06
CA VAL A 181 4.63 -5.77 15.70
C VAL A 181 5.97 -6.35 15.31
N ILE A 182 6.04 -6.91 14.11
CA ILE A 182 7.27 -7.40 13.50
C ILE A 182 7.56 -6.53 12.28
N VAL A 183 8.79 -6.08 12.15
CA VAL A 183 9.30 -5.40 10.97
C VAL A 183 10.52 -6.13 10.46
N THR A 184 10.54 -6.38 9.16
CA THR A 184 11.75 -6.86 8.48
C THR A 184 12.15 -5.88 7.39
N THR A 185 13.44 -5.75 7.16
CA THR A 185 14.01 -5.05 6.01
C THR A 185 15.13 -5.92 5.47
N ALA A 186 15.10 -6.20 4.19
CA ALA A 186 16.12 -6.98 3.50
C ALA A 186 16.37 -6.39 2.10
N GLY A 187 17.36 -6.92 1.42
CA GLY A 187 17.72 -6.51 0.06
C GLY A 187 17.61 -7.66 -0.94
N ASN A 188 16.71 -8.62 -0.69
CA ASN A 188 16.53 -9.79 -1.55
C ASN A 188 15.60 -9.45 -2.72
N TYR A 189 16.15 -8.82 -3.74
CA TYR A 189 15.43 -8.43 -4.97
C TYR A 189 15.62 -9.43 -6.11
N GLU A 190 16.44 -10.46 -5.91
CA GLU A 190 16.70 -11.51 -6.88
C GLU A 190 15.73 -12.68 -6.61
N THR A 191 14.56 -12.64 -7.23
CA THR A 191 13.61 -13.77 -7.25
C THR A 191 13.07 -14.01 -8.65
#